data_fe03d0e9662eb147c41a1d2830a06df7
#
_entry.id   fe03d0e9662eb147c41a1d2830a06df7
#
_cell.length_a   1.000
_cell.length_b   1.000
_cell.length_c   1.000
_cell.angle_alpha   90.00
_cell.angle_beta   90.00
_cell.angle_gamma   90.00
#
_symmetry.space_group_name_H-M   'P 1'
#
loop_
_entity.id
_entity.type
_entity.pdbx_description
1 polymer ?
#
loop_
_entity_poly.entity_id
_entity_poly.type
_entity_poly.pdbx_seq_one_letter_code
_entity_poly.pdbx_strand_id
1 'polypeptide(L)'
;MPDELIFHKFFEVFNRRDIEEMGNLLNPTAELFFPKTRPLVGKEHVLKFVNILLRQYPKLSFKIERVIQQGDRAAVHWTNQGMNRRKEPYQNEGVTILETHNGKISFISDFFKNTDAF
;
A
#
# COMPACT_ATOMS: atom_id res chain seq x y z
N MET A 1 -4.25 16.38 15.74
CA MET A 1 -4.86 15.06 15.83
C MET A 1 -4.49 14.24 14.62
N PRO A 2 -3.90 13.06 14.78
CA PRO A 2 -3.62 12.23 13.64
C PRO A 2 -4.91 11.85 12.93
N ASP A 3 -4.89 11.85 11.61
CA ASP A 3 -6.06 11.56 10.81
C ASP A 3 -6.07 10.09 10.41
N GLU A 4 -6.88 9.29 11.12
CA GLU A 4 -7.04 7.87 10.80
C GLU A 4 -7.56 7.66 9.38
N LEU A 5 -8.32 8.62 8.85
CA LEU A 5 -8.88 8.51 7.52
C LEU A 5 -7.83 8.37 6.42
N ILE A 6 -6.65 8.96 6.61
CA ILE A 6 -5.60 8.84 5.58
C ILE A 6 -5.14 7.39 5.41
N PHE A 7 -5.15 6.59 6.48
CA PHE A 7 -4.74 5.19 6.41
C PHE A 7 -5.77 4.35 5.65
N HIS A 8 -7.06 4.64 5.86
CA HIS A 8 -8.13 4.01 5.08
C HIS A 8 -8.10 4.49 3.64
N LYS A 9 -7.90 5.78 3.45
CA LYS A 9 -7.90 6.39 2.12
C LYS A 9 -6.80 5.82 1.22
N PHE A 10 -5.64 5.51 1.80
CA PHE A 10 -4.54 4.90 1.05
C PHE A 10 -5.01 3.64 0.33
N PHE A 11 -5.67 2.73 1.03
CA PHE A 11 -6.17 1.48 0.45
C PHE A 11 -7.36 1.71 -0.48
N GLU A 12 -8.24 2.63 -0.15
CA GLU A 12 -9.36 3.00 -1.01
C GLU A 12 -8.88 3.51 -2.36
N VAL A 13 -7.90 4.41 -2.34
CA VAL A 13 -7.32 4.98 -3.56
C VAL A 13 -6.60 3.90 -4.36
N PHE A 14 -5.89 3.00 -3.68
CA PHE A 14 -5.25 1.85 -4.34
C PHE A 14 -6.31 0.99 -5.05
N ASN A 15 -7.41 0.69 -4.37
CA ASN A 15 -8.48 -0.13 -4.95
C ASN A 15 -9.11 0.53 -6.17
N ARG A 16 -9.22 1.86 -6.17
CA ARG A 16 -9.72 2.60 -7.33
C ARG A 16 -8.70 2.72 -8.44
N ARG A 17 -7.46 2.36 -8.18
CA ARG A 17 -6.35 2.43 -9.14
C ARG A 17 -6.06 3.85 -9.61
N ASP A 18 -6.29 4.81 -8.73
CA ASP A 18 -6.10 6.23 -9.04
C ASP A 18 -4.70 6.66 -8.63
N ILE A 19 -3.76 6.56 -9.58
CA ILE A 19 -2.35 6.86 -9.35
C ILE A 19 -2.14 8.33 -9.02
N GLU A 20 -2.90 9.21 -9.65
CA GLU A 20 -2.78 10.64 -9.38
C GLU A 20 -3.17 10.96 -7.94
N GLU A 21 -4.31 10.44 -7.49
CA GLU A 21 -4.74 10.65 -6.12
C GLU A 21 -3.78 9.99 -5.12
N MET A 22 -3.23 8.83 -5.47
CA MET A 22 -2.21 8.17 -4.64
C MET A 22 -1.02 9.11 -4.44
N GLY A 23 -0.59 9.77 -5.51
CA GLY A 23 0.50 10.74 -5.44
C GLY A 23 0.19 11.89 -4.50
N ASN A 24 -1.07 12.32 -4.44
CA ASN A 24 -1.48 13.41 -3.56
C ASN A 24 -1.44 13.01 -2.07
N LEU A 25 -1.52 11.71 -1.77
CA LEU A 25 -1.42 11.22 -0.41
C LEU A 25 0.02 11.07 0.08
N LEU A 26 0.99 11.02 -0.83
CA LEU A 26 2.37 10.71 -0.49
C LEU A 26 3.19 11.97 -0.29
N ASN A 27 4.07 11.90 0.71
CA ASN A 27 5.10 12.90 0.92
C ASN A 27 6.11 12.79 -0.23
N PRO A 28 6.68 13.90 -0.74
CA PRO A 28 7.71 13.82 -1.79
C PRO A 28 8.88 12.91 -1.48
N THR A 29 9.19 12.71 -0.20
CA THR A 29 10.28 11.84 0.24
C THR A 29 9.81 10.50 0.76
N ALA A 30 8.58 10.08 0.43
CA ALA A 30 8.01 8.82 0.90
C ALA A 30 8.90 7.62 0.57
N GLU A 31 8.93 6.67 1.51
CA GLU A 31 9.69 5.43 1.36
C GLU A 31 8.77 4.23 1.38
N LEU A 32 9.09 3.23 0.56
CA LEU A 32 8.34 1.97 0.51
C LEU A 32 9.27 0.79 0.69
N PHE A 33 8.91 -0.10 1.60
CA PHE A 33 9.60 -1.35 1.85
C PHE A 33 8.65 -2.50 1.52
N PHE A 34 9.03 -3.31 0.55
CA PHE A 34 8.21 -4.40 0.04
C PHE A 34 9.05 -5.69 0.03
N PRO A 35 8.46 -6.86 0.37
CA PRO A 35 9.22 -8.12 0.41
C PRO A 35 9.97 -8.38 -0.89
N LYS A 36 11.24 -8.80 -0.76
CA LYS A 36 12.12 -9.15 -1.88
C LYS A 36 12.43 -8.00 -2.84
N THR A 37 12.21 -6.77 -2.40
CA THR A 37 12.44 -5.57 -3.20
C THR A 37 13.39 -4.65 -2.45
N ARG A 38 14.24 -3.93 -3.18
CA ARG A 38 15.06 -2.88 -2.58
C ARG A 38 14.14 -1.80 -2.02
N PRO A 39 14.57 -1.11 -0.94
CA PRO A 39 13.82 0.05 -0.48
C PRO A 39 13.66 1.06 -1.62
N LEU A 40 12.44 1.56 -1.77
CA LEU A 40 12.13 2.57 -2.77
C LEU A 40 12.02 3.91 -2.07
N VAL A 41 12.83 4.88 -2.50
CA VAL A 41 12.90 6.19 -1.87
C VAL A 41 12.43 7.24 -2.87
N GLY A 42 11.49 8.07 -2.42
CA GLY A 42 10.91 9.13 -3.23
C GLY A 42 9.57 8.73 -3.82
N LYS A 43 8.66 9.69 -3.79
CA LYS A 43 7.29 9.52 -4.25
C LYS A 43 7.19 8.92 -5.65
N GLU A 44 8.01 9.39 -6.59
CA GLU A 44 7.93 8.93 -7.97
C GLU A 44 8.31 7.46 -8.11
N HIS A 45 9.32 7.01 -7.35
CA HIS A 45 9.70 5.60 -7.35
C HIS A 45 8.61 4.73 -6.75
N VAL A 46 7.97 5.21 -5.68
CA VAL A 46 6.86 4.51 -5.04
C VAL A 46 5.69 4.38 -6.02
N LEU A 47 5.32 5.47 -6.69
CA LEU A 47 4.21 5.45 -7.65
C LEU A 47 4.48 4.53 -8.83
N LYS A 48 5.71 4.52 -9.31
CA LYS A 48 6.10 3.62 -10.40
C LYS A 48 5.92 2.16 -9.99
N PHE A 49 6.34 1.81 -8.78
CA PHE A 49 6.18 0.47 -8.25
C PHE A 49 4.70 0.10 -8.13
N VAL A 50 3.89 0.98 -7.55
CA VAL A 50 2.46 0.75 -7.40
C VAL A 50 1.80 0.53 -8.77
N ASN A 51 2.18 1.33 -9.75
CA ASN A 51 1.62 1.21 -11.10
C ASN A 51 1.96 -0.14 -11.74
N ILE A 52 3.20 -0.61 -11.55
CA ILE A 52 3.62 -1.92 -12.04
C ILE A 52 2.82 -3.02 -11.34
N LEU A 53 2.67 -2.93 -10.03
CA LEU A 53 1.91 -3.91 -9.25
C LEU A 53 0.46 -3.99 -9.71
N LEU A 54 -0.18 -2.85 -9.95
CA LEU A 54 -1.55 -2.80 -10.44
C LEU A 54 -1.71 -3.41 -11.82
N ARG A 55 -0.70 -3.29 -12.68
CA ARG A 55 -0.72 -3.93 -14.00
C ARG A 55 -0.55 -5.43 -13.92
N GLN A 56 0.28 -5.90 -13.00
CA GLN A 56 0.52 -7.34 -12.82
C GLN A 56 -0.68 -8.04 -12.19
N TYR A 57 -1.47 -7.31 -11.41
CA TYR A 57 -2.64 -7.85 -10.72
C TYR A 57 -3.86 -6.98 -11.05
N PRO A 58 -4.42 -7.14 -12.26
CA PRO A 58 -5.46 -6.22 -12.76
C PRO A 58 -6.72 -6.11 -11.91
N LYS A 59 -7.00 -7.12 -11.08
CA LYS A 59 -8.20 -7.15 -10.24
C LYS A 59 -7.90 -7.18 -8.75
N LEU A 60 -6.68 -6.84 -8.37
CA LEU A 60 -6.29 -6.84 -6.97
C LEU A 60 -7.06 -5.79 -6.19
N SER A 61 -7.67 -6.20 -5.07
CA SER A 61 -8.33 -5.28 -4.16
C SER A 61 -8.06 -5.67 -2.72
N PHE A 62 -8.01 -4.68 -1.85
CA PHE A 62 -7.72 -4.84 -0.43
C PHE A 62 -8.98 -4.60 0.39
N LYS A 63 -9.12 -5.39 1.45
CA LYS A 63 -10.13 -5.17 2.48
C LYS A 63 -9.40 -4.93 3.79
N ILE A 64 -9.68 -3.81 4.45
CA ILE A 64 -9.09 -3.53 5.76
C ILE A 64 -9.85 -4.31 6.81
N GLU A 65 -9.13 -5.12 7.58
CA GLU A 65 -9.71 -5.90 8.67
C GLU A 65 -9.65 -5.11 9.98
N ARG A 66 -8.54 -4.39 10.22
CA ARG A 66 -8.40 -3.55 11.42
C ARG A 66 -7.27 -2.56 11.23
N VAL A 67 -7.37 -1.45 11.95
CA VAL A 67 -6.32 -0.45 12.02
C VAL A 67 -5.94 -0.24 13.47
N ILE A 68 -4.65 -0.34 13.76
CA ILE A 68 -4.12 -0.05 15.10
C ILE A 68 -3.25 1.18 14.93
N GLN A 69 -3.66 2.28 15.52
CA GLN A 69 -2.99 3.56 15.36
C GLN A 69 -2.35 4.04 16.64
N GLN A 70 -1.15 4.59 16.52
CA GLN A 70 -0.47 5.26 17.62
C GLN A 70 0.18 6.52 17.07
N GLY A 71 -0.35 7.69 17.41
CA GLY A 71 0.17 8.94 16.88
C GLY A 71 0.12 8.99 15.37
N ASP A 72 1.24 9.28 14.76
CA ASP A 72 1.37 9.44 13.30
C ASP A 72 1.61 8.14 12.55
N ARG A 73 1.49 7.00 13.22
CA ARG A 73 1.75 5.70 12.60
C ARG A 73 0.62 4.73 12.84
N ALA A 74 0.46 3.79 11.95
CA ALA A 74 -0.57 2.76 12.07
C ALA A 74 -0.09 1.44 11.51
N ALA A 75 -0.61 0.35 12.08
CA ALA A 75 -0.52 -0.98 11.51
C ALA A 75 -1.90 -1.30 10.93
N VAL A 76 -1.96 -1.51 9.63
CA VAL A 76 -3.21 -1.82 8.94
C VAL A 76 -3.21 -3.28 8.55
N HIS A 77 -4.05 -4.06 9.21
CA HIS A 77 -4.22 -5.48 8.90
C HIS A 77 -5.25 -5.59 7.78
N TRP A 78 -4.86 -6.26 6.71
CA TRP A 78 -5.71 -6.37 5.51
C TRP A 78 -5.69 -7.79 4.96
N THR A 79 -6.73 -8.09 4.19
CA THR A 79 -6.75 -9.22 3.27
C THR A 79 -6.89 -8.66 1.87
N ASN A 80 -6.38 -9.39 0.88
CA ASN A 80 -6.57 -9.00 -0.50
C ASN A 80 -6.92 -10.20 -1.36
N GLN A 81 -7.46 -9.91 -2.53
CA GLN A 81 -7.76 -10.93 -3.52
C GLN A 81 -7.76 -10.30 -4.90
N GLY A 82 -7.52 -11.13 -5.89
CA GLY A 82 -7.52 -10.70 -7.27
C GLY A 82 -7.05 -11.81 -8.20
N MET A 83 -6.55 -11.43 -9.34
CA MET A 83 -5.95 -12.34 -10.29
C MET A 83 -4.68 -11.72 -10.84
N ASN A 84 -3.71 -12.58 -11.21
CA ASN A 84 -2.57 -12.10 -11.95
C ASN A 84 -2.93 -11.99 -13.44
N ARG A 85 -1.96 -11.62 -14.28
CA ARG A 85 -2.19 -11.44 -15.72
C ARG A 85 -2.55 -12.72 -16.45
N ARG A 86 -2.25 -13.88 -15.86
CA ARG A 86 -2.58 -15.19 -16.40
C ARG A 86 -3.97 -15.67 -15.95
N LYS A 87 -4.71 -14.80 -15.26
CA LYS A 87 -6.03 -15.11 -14.70
C LYS A 87 -5.97 -16.18 -13.60
N GLU A 88 -4.82 -16.34 -12.98
CA GLU A 88 -4.69 -17.23 -11.83
C GLU A 88 -5.14 -16.51 -10.58
N PRO A 89 -5.96 -17.16 -9.72
CA PRO A 89 -6.40 -16.52 -8.48
C PRO A 89 -5.23 -16.14 -7.59
N TYR A 90 -5.34 -14.98 -6.94
CA TYR A 90 -4.35 -14.51 -6.00
C TYR A 90 -5.05 -14.00 -4.76
N GLN A 91 -4.55 -14.39 -3.59
CA GLN A 91 -5.02 -13.84 -2.33
C GLN A 91 -3.90 -13.85 -1.31
N ASN A 92 -3.98 -12.92 -0.39
CA ASN A 92 -2.98 -12.81 0.66
C ASN A 92 -3.58 -12.14 1.89
N GLU A 93 -2.82 -12.15 2.95
CA GLU A 93 -3.17 -11.44 4.18
C GLU A 93 -1.89 -10.86 4.74
N GLY A 94 -1.96 -9.63 5.21
CA GLY A 94 -0.77 -9.00 5.74
C GLY A 94 -1.06 -7.78 6.58
N VAL A 95 0.03 -7.10 6.91
CA VAL A 95 -0.01 -5.85 7.67
C VAL A 95 0.89 -4.86 6.94
N THR A 96 0.39 -3.66 6.75
CA THR A 96 1.18 -2.54 6.26
C THR A 96 1.38 -1.55 7.39
N ILE A 97 2.63 -1.21 7.66
CA ILE A 97 2.95 -0.13 8.58
C ILE A 97 3.00 1.15 7.79
N LEU A 98 2.21 2.12 8.21
CA LEU A 98 2.15 3.44 7.58
C LEU A 98 2.52 4.51 8.59
N GLU A 99 3.30 5.50 8.15
CA GLU A 99 3.60 6.68 8.96
C GLU A 99 3.32 7.92 8.15
N THR A 100 2.85 8.97 8.82
CA THR A 100 2.59 10.26 8.18
C THR A 100 3.54 11.31 8.72
N HIS A 101 3.77 12.32 7.89
CA HIS A 101 4.53 13.51 8.27
C HIS A 101 3.91 14.69 7.55
N ASN A 102 3.54 15.73 8.30
CA ASN A 102 2.86 16.89 7.75
C ASN A 102 1.60 16.54 6.95
N GLY A 103 0.84 15.56 7.45
CA GLY A 103 -0.44 15.18 6.85
C GLY A 103 -0.32 14.30 5.60
N LYS A 104 0.89 13.86 5.24
CA LYS A 104 1.09 12.99 4.09
C LYS A 104 1.84 11.73 4.49
N ILE A 105 1.63 10.66 3.74
CA ILE A 105 2.28 9.37 4.02
C ILE A 105 3.75 9.45 3.66
N SER A 106 4.62 9.18 4.64
CA SER A 106 6.08 9.25 4.50
C SER A 106 6.77 7.90 4.55
N PHE A 107 6.10 6.87 5.07
CA PHE A 107 6.69 5.55 5.26
C PHE A 107 5.64 4.48 5.03
N ILE A 108 5.98 3.47 4.23
CA ILE A 108 5.11 2.34 3.92
C ILE A 108 5.96 1.08 4.01
N SER A 109 5.56 0.13 4.84
CA SER A 109 6.29 -1.14 4.93
C SER A 109 5.30 -2.29 4.96
N ASP A 110 5.40 -3.18 3.98
CA ASP A 110 4.48 -4.30 3.79
C ASP A 110 5.05 -5.60 4.35
N PHE A 111 4.21 -6.32 5.09
CA PHE A 111 4.49 -7.65 5.59
C PHE A 111 3.29 -8.53 5.27
N PHE A 112 3.48 -9.62 4.57
CA PHE A 112 2.36 -10.51 4.27
C PHE A 112 2.77 -11.98 4.29
N LYS A 113 1.76 -12.85 4.43
CA LYS A 113 1.97 -14.25 4.74
C LYS A 113 2.62 -15.05 3.63
N ASN A 114 2.21 -14.81 2.40
CA ASN A 114 2.73 -15.57 1.25
C ASN A 114 3.49 -14.64 0.31
N THR A 115 4.81 -14.76 0.28
CA THR A 115 5.67 -13.94 -0.57
C THR A 115 6.16 -14.69 -1.81
N ASP A 116 5.66 -15.89 -2.08
CA ASP A 116 6.16 -16.74 -3.17
C ASP A 116 5.91 -16.12 -4.56
N ALA A 117 4.91 -15.26 -4.69
CA ALA A 117 4.61 -14.60 -5.96
C ALA A 117 5.56 -13.43 -6.28
N PHE A 118 6.46 -13.08 -5.35
CA PHE A 118 7.30 -11.87 -5.48
C PHE A 118 8.80 -12.12 -5.36
#